data_2be8bb0d2e95318957dac6b51a91424e
#
_entry.id   2be8bb0d2e95318957dac6b51a91424e
#
_cell.length_a   1.000
_cell.length_b   1.000
_cell.length_c   1.000
_cell.angle_alpha   90.00
_cell.angle_beta   90.00
_cell.angle_gamma   90.00
#
_symmetry.space_group_name_H-M   'P 1'
#
loop_
_entity.id
_entity.type
_entity.pdbx_description
1 polymer ?
#
loop_
_entity_poly.entity_id
_entity_poly.type
_entity_poly.pdbx_seq_one_letter_code
_entity_poly.pdbx_strand_id
1 'polypeptide(L)'
;IICTALIILGLTSFSVAEEQVELLPEVKELITPKPLDTKLLENNRFIALLGATYAKDDYYNVTKTAFAKDYAAIYEALPEVNMLSSEEINQIALELNKLDYSKGLLQWQDPKNFIKINLLCFEYNNSHCIDQIIQNQSKIQQLLKDNETLIQRYDDVFRDYPIAHTLFFPREASIMTPLPAYQNLLSIMKAQLANSVVLISEGKVDQGIETLLLLQRRINQMVYLEQKNNLIDVMIAGAMQQILDQYLDALLNSQYAEQLLQHPEFSALMLAGQDYAKQIHPTTLIALKHESQLAFVWFKPVLASHDLSVVELNDYYVKKSELEALYQVNPYDPTTQKLVRELCKDVTNTLLMMDCRNSIWEVGYLERNDIQRDYHNMVYLKYLIMKHQVQDEDIPEFLKSQGDLAIDPISQQPFVWNSKERSISLSGVQYKHLPATIRRTMQNDAHLKTLQIVIPNKL
;
A
#
# COMPACT_ATOMS: atom_id res chain seq x y z
N ILE A 1 -72.55 -54.48 -24.38
CA ILE A 1 -72.17 -54.28 -22.98
C ILE A 1 -70.69 -53.97 -22.93
N ILE A 2 -70.48 -52.73 -22.77
CA ILE A 2 -69.09 -52.13 -22.85
C ILE A 2 -68.64 -51.92 -21.38
N CYS A 3 -67.55 -52.61 -20.98
CA CYS A 3 -66.88 -52.32 -19.72
C CYS A 3 -65.79 -51.22 -19.98
N THR A 4 -66.05 -50.09 -19.40
CA THR A 4 -65.08 -49.00 -19.36
C THR A 4 -64.17 -49.16 -18.16
N ALA A 5 -62.90 -49.48 -18.41
CA ALA A 5 -61.90 -49.52 -17.35
C ALA A 5 -61.25 -48.11 -17.22
N LEU A 6 -61.50 -47.50 -16.10
CA LEU A 6 -60.83 -46.24 -15.70
C LEU A 6 -59.39 -46.61 -15.25
N ILE A 7 -58.37 -46.22 -16.06
CA ILE A 7 -56.99 -46.20 -15.63
C ILE A 7 -56.73 -44.87 -14.91
N ILE A 8 -56.67 -44.96 -13.58
CA ILE A 8 -56.16 -43.83 -12.74
C ILE A 8 -54.65 -43.89 -12.83
N LEU A 9 -54.08 -43.04 -13.72
CA LEU A 9 -52.66 -42.72 -13.70
C LEU A 9 -52.39 -41.82 -12.51
N GLY A 10 -51.91 -42.42 -11.44
CA GLY A 10 -51.30 -41.67 -10.33
C GLY A 10 -50.08 -40.94 -10.82
N LEU A 11 -50.24 -39.64 -11.05
CA LEU A 11 -49.09 -38.73 -11.17
C LEU A 11 -48.46 -38.59 -9.77
N THR A 12 -47.52 -39.48 -9.46
CA THR A 12 -46.57 -39.21 -8.40
C THR A 12 -45.66 -38.06 -8.88
N SER A 13 -46.00 -36.86 -8.48
CA SER A 13 -45.06 -35.75 -8.53
C SER A 13 -43.84 -36.13 -7.69
N PHE A 14 -42.81 -36.58 -8.35
CA PHE A 14 -41.49 -36.59 -7.75
C PHE A 14 -41.13 -35.11 -7.53
N SER A 15 -41.38 -34.61 -6.32
CA SER A 15 -40.67 -33.45 -5.85
C SER A 15 -39.21 -33.90 -5.75
N VAL A 16 -38.42 -33.57 -6.75
CA VAL A 16 -36.97 -33.54 -6.59
C VAL A 16 -36.77 -32.51 -5.47
N ALA A 17 -36.45 -32.97 -4.28
CA ALA A 17 -35.97 -32.11 -3.24
C ALA A 17 -34.77 -31.36 -3.88
N GLU A 18 -34.97 -30.09 -4.21
CA GLU A 18 -33.80 -29.24 -4.51
C GLU A 18 -32.90 -29.34 -3.28
N GLU A 19 -31.79 -30.00 -3.46
CA GLU A 19 -30.72 -30.06 -2.45
C GLU A 19 -30.42 -28.61 -2.13
N GLN A 20 -30.81 -28.11 -0.95
CA GLN A 20 -30.53 -26.75 -0.53
C GLN A 20 -29.02 -26.65 -0.43
N VAL A 21 -28.41 -26.09 -1.45
CA VAL A 21 -26.96 -25.79 -1.44
C VAL A 21 -26.70 -24.79 -0.32
N GLU A 22 -25.93 -25.19 0.67
CA GLU A 22 -25.53 -24.34 1.78
C GLU A 22 -24.28 -23.53 1.40
N LEU A 23 -24.15 -22.35 2.04
CA LEU A 23 -22.91 -21.57 1.95
C LEU A 23 -21.75 -22.39 2.50
N LEU A 24 -20.62 -22.31 1.80
CA LEU A 24 -19.35 -22.82 2.32
C LEU A 24 -19.07 -22.19 3.70
N PRO A 25 -18.54 -22.96 4.67
CA PRO A 25 -18.24 -22.44 6.01
C PRO A 25 -17.39 -21.18 5.98
N GLU A 26 -16.41 -21.12 5.10
CA GLU A 26 -15.50 -19.99 4.89
C GLU A 26 -16.25 -18.75 4.37
N VAL A 27 -17.14 -18.93 3.41
CA VAL A 27 -17.98 -17.87 2.87
C VAL A 27 -18.92 -17.34 3.95
N LYS A 28 -19.55 -18.25 4.72
CA LYS A 28 -20.42 -17.89 5.83
C LYS A 28 -19.70 -17.06 6.89
N GLU A 29 -18.45 -17.44 7.20
CA GLU A 29 -17.62 -16.66 8.13
C GLU A 29 -17.30 -15.27 7.58
N LEU A 30 -16.93 -15.14 6.30
CA LEU A 30 -16.57 -13.87 5.66
C LEU A 30 -17.74 -12.89 5.59
N ILE A 31 -18.96 -13.36 5.25
CA ILE A 31 -20.14 -12.49 5.15
C ILE A 31 -20.77 -12.13 6.50
N THR A 32 -20.29 -12.72 7.60
CA THR A 32 -20.84 -12.48 8.93
C THR A 32 -20.10 -11.31 9.59
N PRO A 33 -20.77 -10.17 9.86
CA PRO A 33 -20.16 -9.08 10.60
C PRO A 33 -19.70 -9.54 11.98
N LYS A 34 -18.50 -9.13 12.38
CA LYS A 34 -17.94 -9.47 13.69
C LYS A 34 -17.99 -8.27 14.62
N PRO A 35 -18.23 -8.48 15.93
CA PRO A 35 -18.09 -7.40 16.91
C PRO A 35 -16.62 -6.95 16.97
N LEU A 36 -16.42 -5.73 17.43
CA LEU A 36 -15.07 -5.19 17.62
C LEU A 36 -14.32 -6.01 18.66
N ASP A 37 -13.18 -6.53 18.28
CA ASP A 37 -12.20 -7.03 19.26
C ASP A 37 -11.48 -5.82 19.88
N THR A 38 -11.88 -5.46 21.09
CA THR A 38 -11.32 -4.30 21.80
C THR A 38 -9.83 -4.43 22.10
N LYS A 39 -9.28 -5.64 22.09
CA LYS A 39 -7.82 -5.86 22.24
C LYS A 39 -7.03 -5.26 21.07
N LEU A 40 -7.64 -5.24 19.88
CA LEU A 40 -7.01 -4.63 18.70
C LEU A 40 -6.95 -3.09 18.78
N LEU A 41 -7.66 -2.48 19.73
CA LEU A 41 -7.56 -1.04 19.99
C LEU A 41 -6.35 -0.69 20.87
N GLU A 42 -5.77 -1.67 21.57
CA GLU A 42 -4.67 -1.39 22.51
C GLU A 42 -3.34 -1.28 21.79
N ASN A 43 -2.59 -0.22 22.08
CA ASN A 43 -1.28 0.06 21.49
C ASN A 43 -1.25 0.02 19.96
N ASN A 44 -2.37 0.39 19.30
CA ASN A 44 -2.54 0.29 17.88
C ASN A 44 -2.17 1.60 17.16
N ARG A 45 -1.14 1.54 16.32
CA ARG A 45 -0.68 2.70 15.53
C ARG A 45 -1.76 3.25 14.59
N PHE A 46 -2.65 2.43 14.03
CA PHE A 46 -3.76 2.92 13.21
C PHE A 46 -4.64 3.92 14.00
N ILE A 47 -5.02 3.57 15.22
CA ILE A 47 -5.78 4.46 16.13
C ILE A 47 -4.96 5.69 16.49
N ALA A 48 -3.66 5.53 16.77
CA ALA A 48 -2.78 6.64 17.08
C ALA A 48 -2.65 7.62 15.89
N LEU A 49 -2.47 7.11 14.67
CA LEU A 49 -2.41 7.92 13.45
C LEU A 49 -3.74 8.62 13.16
N LEU A 50 -4.87 7.94 13.38
CA LEU A 50 -6.20 8.50 13.21
C LEU A 50 -6.42 9.72 14.13
N GLY A 51 -5.91 9.65 15.35
CA GLY A 51 -5.97 10.74 16.34
C GLY A 51 -4.81 11.73 16.29
N ALA A 52 -3.76 11.48 15.52
CA ALA A 52 -2.52 12.26 15.56
C ALA A 52 -2.69 13.77 15.33
N THR A 53 -3.76 14.16 14.65
CA THR A 53 -4.09 15.56 14.39
C THR A 53 -4.88 16.23 15.52
N TYR A 54 -5.35 15.54 16.55
CA TYR A 54 -6.02 16.16 17.69
C TYR A 54 -5.08 17.10 18.46
N ALA A 55 -5.60 18.26 18.84
CA ALA A 55 -4.81 19.25 19.59
C ALA A 55 -4.51 18.82 21.05
N LYS A 56 -5.27 17.86 21.60
CA LYS A 56 -5.12 17.39 22.97
C LYS A 56 -4.00 16.36 23.11
N ASP A 57 -3.30 16.37 24.24
CA ASP A 57 -2.21 15.43 24.50
C ASP A 57 -2.69 13.97 24.65
N ASP A 58 -3.91 13.76 25.17
CA ASP A 58 -4.54 12.43 25.31
C ASP A 58 -5.26 12.00 24.01
N TYR A 59 -4.67 12.29 22.86
CA TYR A 59 -5.26 12.02 21.53
C TYR A 59 -5.57 10.55 21.32
N TYR A 60 -4.72 9.66 21.79
CA TYR A 60 -4.89 8.22 21.60
C TYR A 60 -6.14 7.69 22.31
N ASN A 61 -6.30 7.95 23.62
CA ASN A 61 -7.45 7.45 24.36
C ASN A 61 -8.76 8.11 23.92
N VAL A 62 -8.71 9.40 23.54
CA VAL A 62 -9.87 10.08 22.96
C VAL A 62 -10.30 9.40 21.68
N THR A 63 -9.37 9.13 20.75
CA THR A 63 -9.67 8.46 19.47
C THR A 63 -10.10 7.02 19.69
N LYS A 64 -9.40 6.26 20.56
CA LYS A 64 -9.75 4.89 20.90
C LYS A 64 -11.19 4.79 21.42
N THR A 65 -11.57 5.66 22.34
CA THR A 65 -12.91 5.68 22.93
C THR A 65 -13.96 6.06 21.90
N ALA A 66 -13.71 7.08 21.08
CA ALA A 66 -14.61 7.50 20.03
C ALA A 66 -14.81 6.37 19.00
N PHE A 67 -13.71 5.79 18.50
CA PHE A 67 -13.75 4.70 17.53
C PHE A 67 -14.54 3.49 18.04
N ALA A 68 -14.29 3.06 19.30
CA ALA A 68 -15.03 1.95 19.90
C ALA A 68 -16.52 2.22 20.00
N LYS A 69 -16.91 3.43 20.43
CA LYS A 69 -18.31 3.86 20.51
C LYS A 69 -18.99 3.85 19.15
N ASP A 70 -18.31 4.39 18.14
CA ASP A 70 -18.85 4.52 16.80
C ASP A 70 -18.98 3.15 16.12
N TYR A 71 -17.97 2.28 16.33
CA TYR A 71 -18.03 0.90 15.86
C TYR A 71 -19.25 0.15 16.46
N ALA A 72 -19.46 0.26 17.78
CA ALA A 72 -20.58 -0.38 18.46
C ALA A 72 -21.91 0.15 17.91
N ALA A 73 -22.06 1.46 17.78
CA ALA A 73 -23.28 2.08 17.25
C ALA A 73 -23.61 1.62 15.82
N ILE A 74 -22.59 1.52 14.95
CA ILE A 74 -22.76 1.04 13.57
C ILE A 74 -23.07 -0.45 13.57
N TYR A 75 -22.38 -1.25 14.40
CA TYR A 75 -22.60 -2.69 14.50
C TYR A 75 -24.03 -3.02 14.97
N GLU A 76 -24.54 -2.28 15.96
CA GLU A 76 -25.90 -2.45 16.49
C GLU A 76 -27.00 -1.94 15.53
N ALA A 77 -26.72 -0.85 14.78
CA ALA A 77 -27.66 -0.27 13.84
C ALA A 77 -27.81 -1.07 12.54
N LEU A 78 -26.88 -1.96 12.23
CA LEU A 78 -26.93 -2.74 10.99
C LEU A 78 -27.97 -3.84 11.09
N PRO A 79 -29.04 -3.81 10.27
CA PRO A 79 -30.09 -4.84 10.28
C PRO A 79 -29.49 -6.20 9.88
N GLU A 80 -30.01 -7.26 10.48
CA GLU A 80 -29.51 -8.62 10.24
C GLU A 80 -29.61 -9.07 8.78
N VAL A 81 -30.49 -8.50 7.97
CA VAL A 81 -30.92 -9.13 6.71
C VAL A 81 -31.10 -8.20 5.50
N ASN A 82 -31.21 -6.89 5.61
CA ASN A 82 -31.57 -6.04 4.46
C ASN A 82 -30.42 -5.16 3.93
N MET A 83 -30.38 -4.95 2.60
CA MET A 83 -29.61 -3.88 1.99
C MET A 83 -29.96 -2.55 2.64
N LEU A 84 -28.93 -1.79 3.02
CA LEU A 84 -29.14 -0.40 3.38
C LEU A 84 -29.69 0.35 2.16
N SER A 85 -30.77 1.07 2.33
CA SER A 85 -31.25 2.01 1.32
C SER A 85 -30.18 3.10 1.11
N SER A 86 -30.20 3.75 -0.06
CA SER A 86 -29.31 4.89 -0.31
C SER A 86 -29.46 5.99 0.76
N GLU A 87 -30.63 6.09 1.39
CA GLU A 87 -30.90 7.04 2.46
C GLU A 87 -30.24 6.64 3.78
N GLU A 88 -30.26 5.35 4.12
CA GLU A 88 -29.54 4.80 5.29
C GLU A 88 -28.02 4.89 5.13
N ILE A 89 -27.50 4.59 3.93
CA ILE A 89 -26.06 4.79 3.61
C ILE A 89 -25.68 6.26 3.76
N ASN A 90 -26.50 7.19 3.24
CA ASN A 90 -26.27 8.62 3.39
C ASN A 90 -26.36 9.05 4.85
N GLN A 91 -27.26 8.48 5.64
CA GLN A 91 -27.40 8.77 7.06
C GLN A 91 -26.20 8.24 7.86
N ILE A 92 -25.72 7.02 7.58
CA ILE A 92 -24.49 6.49 8.13
C ILE A 92 -23.29 7.38 7.73
N ALA A 93 -23.22 7.78 6.45
CA ALA A 93 -22.18 8.70 5.98
C ALA A 93 -22.25 10.07 6.70
N LEU A 94 -23.44 10.59 6.96
CA LEU A 94 -23.63 11.82 7.73
C LEU A 94 -23.23 11.65 9.20
N GLU A 95 -23.54 10.52 9.83
CA GLU A 95 -23.09 10.21 11.19
C GLU A 95 -21.56 10.04 11.22
N LEU A 96 -20.99 9.29 10.27
CA LEU A 96 -19.54 9.14 10.13
C LEU A 96 -18.84 10.48 9.84
N ASN A 97 -19.47 11.37 9.07
CA ASN A 97 -18.96 12.74 8.86
C ASN A 97 -19.08 13.62 10.11
N LYS A 98 -20.00 13.31 11.03
CA LYS A 98 -20.04 13.93 12.36
C LYS A 98 -18.93 13.40 13.28
N LEU A 99 -18.40 12.20 12.99
CA LEU A 99 -17.22 11.63 13.61
C LEU A 99 -15.99 12.38 13.12
N ASP A 100 -15.96 13.64 13.46
CA ASP A 100 -14.88 14.49 13.05
C ASP A 100 -13.69 14.23 13.97
N TYR A 101 -12.99 13.11 13.69
CA TYR A 101 -11.65 12.86 14.23
C TYR A 101 -10.69 13.98 13.85
N SER A 102 -11.18 14.95 13.11
CA SER A 102 -10.43 16.06 12.55
C SER A 102 -10.78 17.44 13.15
N LYS A 103 -11.79 17.60 14.01
CA LYS A 103 -12.17 18.88 14.58
C LYS A 103 -11.19 19.40 15.64
N GLY A 104 -10.75 20.63 15.45
CA GLY A 104 -9.85 21.31 16.39
C GLY A 104 -8.38 20.96 16.19
N LEU A 105 -7.93 20.84 14.95
CA LEU A 105 -6.75 20.11 14.57
C LEU A 105 -5.50 20.92 14.44
N LEU A 106 -4.42 20.21 14.73
CA LEU A 106 -3.11 20.55 14.20
C LEU A 106 -3.15 20.31 12.68
N GLN A 107 -3.12 21.41 11.91
CA GLN A 107 -3.03 21.35 10.46
C GLN A 107 -1.60 21.61 10.01
N TRP A 108 -1.16 20.84 9.04
CA TRP A 108 0.11 21.10 8.38
C TRP A 108 0.11 22.50 7.74
N GLN A 109 1.08 23.30 8.15
CA GLN A 109 1.28 24.64 7.62
C GLN A 109 2.32 24.59 6.50
N ASP A 110 1.90 24.73 5.26
CA ASP A 110 2.77 24.80 4.09
C ASP A 110 2.39 25.99 3.22
N PRO A 111 2.92 27.20 3.53
CA PRO A 111 2.57 28.40 2.81
C PRO A 111 2.95 28.28 1.32
N LYS A 112 1.96 28.44 0.45
CA LYS A 112 2.11 28.41 -1.01
C LYS A 112 2.59 27.05 -1.58
N ASN A 113 2.30 25.92 -0.90
CA ASN A 113 2.75 24.59 -1.32
C ASN A 113 4.28 24.53 -1.51
N PHE A 114 5.03 25.12 -0.60
CA PHE A 114 6.48 25.21 -0.67
C PHE A 114 7.16 23.84 -0.85
N ILE A 115 6.69 22.80 -0.13
CA ILE A 115 7.19 21.44 -0.27
C ILE A 115 7.04 20.97 -1.72
N LYS A 116 5.85 21.11 -2.30
CA LYS A 116 5.56 20.63 -3.64
C LYS A 116 6.41 21.29 -4.71
N ILE A 117 6.74 22.55 -4.52
CA ILE A 117 7.45 23.35 -5.53
C ILE A 117 8.97 23.20 -5.40
N ASN A 118 9.50 23.05 -4.18
CA ASN A 118 10.93 23.27 -3.94
C ASN A 118 11.66 22.10 -3.28
N LEU A 119 10.94 21.08 -2.75
CA LEU A 119 11.57 20.03 -1.96
C LEU A 119 11.44 18.64 -2.61
N LEU A 120 11.11 18.56 -3.88
CA LEU A 120 10.95 17.30 -4.58
C LEU A 120 12.15 17.05 -5.50
N CYS A 121 12.90 16.01 -5.21
CA CYS A 121 13.98 15.51 -6.07
C CYS A 121 13.43 14.58 -7.17
N PHE A 122 12.29 14.92 -7.80
CA PHE A 122 11.53 14.02 -8.68
C PHE A 122 12.07 13.84 -10.10
N GLU A 123 13.00 14.64 -10.53
CA GLU A 123 13.51 14.50 -11.89
C GLU A 123 14.77 13.63 -11.89
N TYR A 124 14.74 12.55 -12.63
CA TYR A 124 15.81 11.55 -12.83
C TYR A 124 17.19 12.11 -13.20
N ASN A 125 17.33 13.38 -13.37
CA ASN A 125 18.60 14.08 -13.62
C ASN A 125 18.64 15.44 -12.90
N ASN A 126 17.89 15.63 -11.83
CA ASN A 126 17.97 16.88 -11.08
C ASN A 126 19.22 16.86 -10.18
N SER A 127 20.39 16.92 -10.80
CA SER A 127 21.67 17.15 -10.11
C SER A 127 21.66 18.43 -9.25
N HIS A 128 20.65 19.29 -9.44
CA HIS A 128 20.48 20.54 -8.72
C HIS A 128 19.52 20.43 -7.53
N CYS A 129 18.88 19.28 -7.32
CA CYS A 129 17.92 19.11 -6.22
C CYS A 129 18.58 19.40 -4.86
N ILE A 130 19.75 18.88 -4.60
CA ILE A 130 20.49 19.09 -3.35
C ILE A 130 20.83 20.58 -3.18
N ASP A 131 21.30 21.24 -4.23
CA ASP A 131 21.60 22.67 -4.22
C ASP A 131 20.35 23.53 -3.96
N GLN A 132 19.22 23.18 -4.57
CA GLN A 132 17.94 23.86 -4.34
C GLN A 132 17.47 23.74 -2.89
N ILE A 133 17.62 22.56 -2.28
CA ILE A 133 17.30 22.35 -0.87
C ILE A 133 18.19 23.22 0.01
N ILE A 134 19.51 23.25 -0.23
CA ILE A 134 20.46 24.06 0.53
C ILE A 134 20.13 25.55 0.40
N GLN A 135 19.81 26.03 -0.81
CA GLN A 135 19.39 27.44 -1.05
C GLN A 135 18.11 27.81 -0.30
N ASN A 136 17.24 26.84 0.00
CA ASN A 136 16.00 27.07 0.73
C ASN A 136 16.09 26.73 2.23
N GLN A 137 17.28 26.50 2.77
CA GLN A 137 17.53 26.09 4.16
C GLN A 137 16.70 26.86 5.20
N SER A 138 16.73 28.19 5.17
CA SER A 138 16.00 29.03 6.14
C SER A 138 14.49 28.80 6.10
N LYS A 139 13.92 28.56 4.90
CA LYS A 139 12.50 28.27 4.75
C LYS A 139 12.15 26.86 5.25
N ILE A 140 13.03 25.89 5.06
CA ILE A 140 12.87 24.52 5.56
C ILE A 140 12.89 24.53 7.09
N GLN A 141 13.82 25.24 7.69
CA GLN A 141 13.90 25.39 9.15
C GLN A 141 12.66 26.08 9.72
N GLN A 142 12.17 27.13 9.05
CA GLN A 142 10.93 27.79 9.46
C GLN A 142 9.73 26.86 9.33
N LEU A 143 9.60 26.12 8.22
CA LEU A 143 8.53 25.14 7.99
C LEU A 143 8.50 24.06 9.10
N LEU A 144 9.65 23.52 9.48
CA LEU A 144 9.75 22.55 10.56
C LEU A 144 9.33 23.14 11.90
N LYS A 145 9.76 24.37 12.19
CA LYS A 145 9.39 25.08 13.40
C LYS A 145 7.88 25.37 13.48
N ASP A 146 7.28 25.81 12.38
CA ASP A 146 5.84 26.10 12.31
C ASP A 146 4.98 24.83 12.49
N ASN A 147 5.55 23.68 12.23
CA ASN A 147 4.89 22.36 12.35
C ASN A 147 5.45 21.50 13.48
N GLU A 148 6.26 22.03 14.37
CA GLU A 148 7.00 21.29 15.40
C GLU A 148 6.09 20.36 16.23
N THR A 149 4.94 20.87 16.69
CA THR A 149 3.98 20.07 17.49
C THR A 149 3.42 18.90 16.71
N LEU A 150 3.10 19.11 15.43
CA LEU A 150 2.57 18.03 14.58
C LEU A 150 3.65 16.98 14.27
N ILE A 151 4.86 17.43 13.97
CA ILE A 151 6.02 16.55 13.73
C ILE A 151 6.27 15.70 14.97
N GLN A 152 6.39 16.31 16.15
CA GLN A 152 6.59 15.59 17.40
C GLN A 152 5.50 14.56 17.65
N ARG A 153 4.23 14.89 17.33
CA ARG A 153 3.11 13.98 17.49
C ARG A 153 3.25 12.73 16.60
N TYR A 154 3.64 12.89 15.34
CA TYR A 154 3.90 11.74 14.46
C TYR A 154 5.14 10.95 14.90
N ASP A 155 6.17 11.62 15.42
CA ASP A 155 7.35 10.96 15.98
C ASP A 155 6.96 10.08 17.18
N ASP A 156 6.13 10.59 18.08
CA ASP A 156 5.59 9.86 19.23
C ASP A 156 4.74 8.66 18.77
N VAL A 157 3.91 8.83 17.74
CA VAL A 157 3.09 7.74 17.19
C VAL A 157 3.95 6.55 16.75
N PHE A 158 5.01 6.78 15.99
CA PHE A 158 5.87 5.70 15.51
C PHE A 158 6.77 5.11 16.59
N ARG A 159 7.13 5.92 17.63
CA ARG A 159 7.91 5.44 18.77
C ARG A 159 7.08 4.59 19.72
N ASP A 160 5.89 5.05 20.08
CA ASP A 160 5.09 4.50 21.17
C ASP A 160 4.11 3.43 20.73
N TYR A 161 3.76 3.40 19.41
CA TYR A 161 2.82 2.45 18.82
C TYR A 161 3.45 1.67 17.67
N PRO A 162 4.31 0.67 17.94
CA PRO A 162 5.08 -0.01 16.91
C PRO A 162 4.23 -0.89 15.97
N ILE A 163 3.06 -1.34 16.43
CA ILE A 163 2.19 -2.26 15.68
C ILE A 163 0.94 -1.53 15.18
N ALA A 164 0.56 -1.79 13.95
CA ALA A 164 -0.70 -1.32 13.37
C ALA A 164 -1.61 -2.51 13.03
N HIS A 165 -2.87 -2.41 13.43
CA HIS A 165 -3.95 -3.22 12.89
C HIS A 165 -4.98 -2.28 12.35
N THR A 166 -5.14 -2.24 11.05
CA THR A 166 -6.18 -1.43 10.41
C THR A 166 -7.54 -2.01 10.79
N LEU A 167 -8.41 -1.16 11.30
CA LEU A 167 -9.75 -1.50 11.73
C LEU A 167 -10.76 -0.83 10.80
N PHE A 168 -11.68 -1.62 10.27
CA PHE A 168 -12.77 -1.13 9.45
C PHE A 168 -14.09 -1.29 10.18
N PHE A 169 -14.99 -0.36 9.96
CA PHE A 169 -16.38 -0.51 10.42
C PHE A 169 -17.05 -1.69 9.74
N PRO A 170 -18.02 -2.34 10.42
CA PRO A 170 -18.67 -3.51 9.86
C PRO A 170 -19.50 -3.17 8.61
N ARG A 171 -19.60 -4.12 7.68
CA ARG A 171 -20.43 -4.09 6.49
C ARG A 171 -20.17 -2.90 5.55
N GLU A 172 -21.22 -2.34 5.00
CA GLU A 172 -21.20 -1.23 4.04
C GLU A 172 -20.54 0.03 4.61
N ALA A 173 -20.50 0.15 5.93
CA ALA A 173 -19.83 1.25 6.59
C ALA A 173 -18.29 1.16 6.48
N SER A 174 -17.74 0.02 6.09
CA SER A 174 -16.28 -0.16 5.98
C SER A 174 -15.60 0.82 5.01
N ILE A 175 -16.26 1.15 3.89
CA ILE A 175 -15.76 2.14 2.92
C ILE A 175 -15.77 3.58 3.47
N MET A 176 -16.57 3.81 4.51
CA MET A 176 -16.69 5.10 5.18
C MET A 176 -15.79 5.20 6.41
N THR A 177 -15.04 4.13 6.73
CA THR A 177 -14.09 4.15 7.85
C THR A 177 -13.10 5.29 7.66
N PRO A 178 -12.96 6.19 8.65
CA PRO A 178 -11.99 7.28 8.58
C PRO A 178 -10.59 6.74 8.40
N LEU A 179 -9.82 7.37 7.53
CA LEU A 179 -8.43 7.06 7.32
C LEU A 179 -7.54 8.08 8.04
N PRO A 180 -6.35 7.67 8.50
CA PRO A 180 -5.36 8.60 9.01
C PRO A 180 -5.01 9.70 8.02
N ALA A 181 -4.57 10.86 8.51
CA ALA A 181 -4.15 11.98 7.69
C ALA A 181 -2.77 11.74 7.04
N TYR A 182 -2.69 10.75 6.14
CA TYR A 182 -1.45 10.34 5.47
C TYR A 182 -0.75 11.47 4.70
N GLN A 183 -1.51 12.47 4.22
CA GLN A 183 -0.93 13.65 3.57
C GLN A 183 0.00 14.43 4.53
N ASN A 184 -0.37 14.52 5.82
CA ASN A 184 0.50 15.12 6.81
C ASN A 184 1.78 14.30 7.00
N LEU A 185 1.66 12.97 7.08
CA LEU A 185 2.81 12.07 7.21
C LEU A 185 3.78 12.23 6.04
N LEU A 186 3.29 12.26 4.81
CA LEU A 186 4.10 12.48 3.61
C LEU A 186 4.76 13.88 3.59
N SER A 187 4.04 14.90 4.05
CA SER A 187 4.56 16.27 4.13
C SER A 187 5.66 16.41 5.17
N ILE A 188 5.45 15.82 6.36
CA ILE A 188 6.45 15.76 7.43
C ILE A 188 7.71 15.05 6.94
N MET A 189 7.55 13.89 6.31
CA MET A 189 8.68 13.13 5.78
C MET A 189 9.51 13.96 4.79
N LYS A 190 8.87 14.61 3.82
CA LYS A 190 9.56 15.45 2.83
C LYS A 190 10.32 16.59 3.49
N ALA A 191 9.73 17.25 4.50
CA ALA A 191 10.39 18.32 5.23
C ALA A 191 11.58 17.79 6.05
N GLN A 192 11.46 16.63 6.70
CA GLN A 192 12.54 16.00 7.45
C GLN A 192 13.67 15.51 6.52
N LEU A 193 13.35 14.96 5.33
CA LEU A 193 14.34 14.61 4.31
C LEU A 193 15.12 15.83 3.83
N ALA A 194 14.42 16.92 3.52
CA ALA A 194 15.08 18.15 3.11
C ALA A 194 15.99 18.71 4.23
N ASN A 195 15.56 18.63 5.50
CA ASN A 195 16.38 19.03 6.64
C ASN A 195 17.62 18.13 6.81
N SER A 196 17.52 16.84 6.54
CA SER A 196 18.69 15.95 6.60
C SER A 196 19.77 16.38 5.61
N VAL A 197 19.39 16.80 4.40
CA VAL A 197 20.32 17.37 3.40
C VAL A 197 20.96 18.65 3.91
N VAL A 198 20.17 19.56 4.54
CA VAL A 198 20.70 20.79 5.15
C VAL A 198 21.72 20.46 6.23
N LEU A 199 21.41 19.53 7.14
CA LEU A 199 22.31 19.10 8.22
C LEU A 199 23.63 18.54 7.65
N ILE A 200 23.55 17.69 6.63
CA ILE A 200 24.73 17.14 5.95
C ILE A 200 25.57 18.28 5.35
N SER A 201 24.92 19.26 4.70
CA SER A 201 25.62 20.41 4.10
C SER A 201 26.29 21.34 5.11
N GLU A 202 25.77 21.39 6.33
CA GLU A 202 26.36 22.13 7.46
C GLU A 202 27.48 21.37 8.18
N GLY A 203 27.84 20.16 7.71
CA GLY A 203 28.82 19.29 8.35
C GLY A 203 28.28 18.50 9.55
N LYS A 204 26.97 18.56 9.85
CA LYS A 204 26.29 17.80 10.89
C LYS A 204 25.84 16.44 10.34
N VAL A 205 26.77 15.66 9.79
CA VAL A 205 26.48 14.46 9.00
C VAL A 205 25.78 13.39 9.84
N ASP A 206 26.24 13.17 11.08
CA ASP A 206 25.61 12.18 11.98
C ASP A 206 24.12 12.47 12.16
N GLN A 207 23.74 13.72 12.43
CA GLN A 207 22.33 14.11 12.63
C GLN A 207 21.51 13.98 11.35
N GLY A 208 22.10 14.30 10.20
CA GLY A 208 21.44 14.12 8.90
C GLY A 208 21.14 12.65 8.61
N ILE A 209 22.14 11.77 8.82
CA ILE A 209 21.98 10.33 8.59
C ILE A 209 21.02 9.71 9.62
N GLU A 210 21.07 10.11 10.89
CA GLU A 210 20.13 9.67 11.92
C GLU A 210 18.69 9.98 11.54
N THR A 211 18.43 11.17 10.99
CA THR A 211 17.11 11.54 10.45
C THR A 211 16.68 10.61 9.32
N LEU A 212 17.56 10.34 8.35
CA LEU A 212 17.25 9.41 7.25
C LEU A 212 16.97 8.00 7.76
N LEU A 213 17.77 7.50 8.70
CA LEU A 213 17.59 6.17 9.30
C LEU A 213 16.28 6.07 10.11
N LEU A 214 15.90 7.13 10.83
CA LEU A 214 14.61 7.20 11.51
C LEU A 214 13.45 7.08 10.52
N LEU A 215 13.51 7.80 9.40
CA LEU A 215 12.48 7.73 8.36
C LEU A 215 12.41 6.33 7.72
N GLN A 216 13.55 5.70 7.44
CA GLN A 216 13.59 4.32 6.93
C GLN A 216 12.96 3.33 7.93
N ARG A 217 13.26 3.47 9.22
CA ARG A 217 12.64 2.61 10.26
C ARG A 217 11.12 2.76 10.30
N ARG A 218 10.57 3.96 10.11
CA ARG A 218 9.12 4.20 10.04
C ARG A 218 8.50 3.50 8.84
N ILE A 219 9.15 3.58 7.68
CA ILE A 219 8.71 2.88 6.46
C ILE A 219 8.67 1.37 6.72
N ASN A 220 9.73 0.81 7.31
CA ASN A 220 9.81 -0.62 7.64
C ASN A 220 8.70 -1.04 8.62
N GLN A 221 8.39 -0.19 9.61
CA GLN A 221 7.26 -0.44 10.51
C GLN A 221 5.91 -0.49 9.80
N MET A 222 5.73 0.27 8.70
CA MET A 222 4.47 0.25 7.94
C MET A 222 4.29 -1.00 7.08
N VAL A 223 5.35 -1.71 6.75
CA VAL A 223 5.33 -2.95 5.94
C VAL A 223 5.62 -4.20 6.75
N TYR A 224 5.53 -4.12 8.08
CA TYR A 224 5.82 -5.26 8.95
C TYR A 224 4.77 -6.36 8.80
N LEU A 225 5.21 -7.60 8.53
CA LEU A 225 4.34 -8.72 8.13
C LEU A 225 3.34 -9.19 9.19
N GLU A 226 3.62 -8.98 10.47
CA GLU A 226 2.73 -9.40 11.56
C GLU A 226 1.51 -8.47 11.73
N GLN A 227 1.44 -7.40 10.95
CA GLN A 227 0.38 -6.41 11.02
C GLN A 227 -0.74 -6.73 10.03
N LYS A 228 -1.97 -6.36 10.41
CA LYS A 228 -3.11 -6.38 9.48
C LYS A 228 -3.22 -5.01 8.79
N ASN A 229 -2.33 -4.78 7.86
CA ASN A 229 -2.34 -3.55 7.07
C ASN A 229 -3.45 -3.59 6.02
N ASN A 230 -4.01 -2.43 5.70
CA ASN A 230 -4.79 -2.26 4.49
C ASN A 230 -3.87 -1.91 3.30
N LEU A 231 -4.43 -1.95 2.11
CA LEU A 231 -3.68 -1.63 0.89
C LEU A 231 -3.19 -0.18 0.89
N ILE A 232 -3.95 0.76 1.48
CA ILE A 232 -3.57 2.18 1.54
C ILE A 232 -2.32 2.37 2.41
N ASP A 233 -2.22 1.68 3.56
CA ASP A 233 -1.02 1.73 4.42
C ASP A 233 0.22 1.28 3.64
N VAL A 234 0.10 0.18 2.90
CA VAL A 234 1.20 -0.36 2.07
C VAL A 234 1.57 0.59 0.94
N MET A 235 0.58 1.19 0.27
CA MET A 235 0.81 2.19 -0.78
C MET A 235 1.50 3.44 -0.25
N ILE A 236 1.14 3.90 0.93
CA ILE A 236 1.79 5.05 1.58
C ILE A 236 3.24 4.71 1.94
N ALA A 237 3.48 3.52 2.49
CA ALA A 237 4.85 3.06 2.75
C ALA A 237 5.70 3.02 1.47
N GLY A 238 5.14 2.50 0.37
CA GLY A 238 5.79 2.51 -0.94
C GLY A 238 6.10 3.93 -1.44
N ALA A 239 5.15 4.85 -1.33
CA ALA A 239 5.37 6.25 -1.70
C ALA A 239 6.46 6.91 -0.82
N MET A 240 6.49 6.61 0.47
CA MET A 240 7.54 7.10 1.38
C MET A 240 8.91 6.55 0.98
N GLN A 241 9.01 5.25 0.69
CA GLN A 241 10.27 4.65 0.25
C GLN A 241 10.76 5.26 -1.05
N GLN A 242 9.88 5.42 -2.04
CA GLN A 242 10.24 6.04 -3.31
C GLN A 242 10.82 7.45 -3.12
N ILE A 243 10.21 8.25 -2.24
CA ILE A 243 10.71 9.61 -1.95
C ILE A 243 12.09 9.53 -1.28
N LEU A 244 12.28 8.64 -0.30
CA LEU A 244 13.57 8.45 0.38
C LEU A 244 14.66 8.01 -0.61
N ASP A 245 14.36 7.04 -1.47
CA ASP A 245 15.30 6.52 -2.46
C ASP A 245 15.76 7.61 -3.45
N GLN A 246 14.85 8.51 -3.85
CA GLN A 246 15.19 9.66 -4.68
C GLN A 246 16.16 10.62 -3.99
N TYR A 247 15.99 10.85 -2.70
CA TYR A 247 16.94 11.64 -1.91
C TYR A 247 18.29 10.93 -1.74
N LEU A 248 18.28 9.62 -1.51
CA LEU A 248 19.50 8.81 -1.41
C LEU A 248 20.27 8.80 -2.74
N ASP A 249 19.57 8.62 -3.86
CA ASP A 249 20.16 8.70 -5.19
C ASP A 249 20.78 10.08 -5.46
N ALA A 250 20.06 11.16 -5.12
CA ALA A 250 20.55 12.53 -5.27
C ALA A 250 21.80 12.80 -4.37
N LEU A 251 21.80 12.32 -3.13
CA LEU A 251 22.94 12.43 -2.22
C LEU A 251 24.15 11.67 -2.73
N LEU A 252 23.96 10.46 -3.29
CA LEU A 252 25.04 9.68 -3.92
C LEU A 252 25.58 10.32 -5.21
N ASN A 253 24.83 11.24 -5.84
CA ASN A 253 25.27 12.04 -6.98
C ASN A 253 25.89 13.41 -6.57
N SER A 254 25.87 13.74 -5.29
CA SER A 254 26.31 15.04 -4.79
C SER A 254 27.76 15.05 -4.33
N GLN A 255 28.29 16.23 -4.04
CA GLN A 255 29.61 16.43 -3.43
C GLN A 255 29.75 15.79 -2.03
N TYR A 256 28.67 15.35 -1.41
CA TYR A 256 28.68 14.68 -0.09
C TYR A 256 28.83 13.16 -0.19
N ALA A 257 28.81 12.60 -1.39
CA ALA A 257 28.81 11.15 -1.61
C ALA A 257 29.99 10.44 -0.93
N GLU A 258 31.22 10.95 -1.10
CA GLU A 258 32.43 10.33 -0.51
C GLU A 258 32.31 10.23 1.02
N GLN A 259 31.88 11.31 1.69
CA GLN A 259 31.71 11.35 3.13
C GLN A 259 30.63 10.35 3.58
N LEU A 260 29.51 10.27 2.86
CA LEU A 260 28.42 9.34 3.16
C LEU A 260 28.83 7.88 2.98
N LEU A 261 29.57 7.56 1.91
CA LEU A 261 30.04 6.19 1.63
C LEU A 261 30.99 5.66 2.73
N GLN A 262 31.73 6.54 3.39
CA GLN A 262 32.64 6.19 4.47
C GLN A 262 31.93 6.10 5.83
N HIS A 263 30.69 6.61 5.94
CA HIS A 263 29.99 6.69 7.20
C HIS A 263 29.31 5.36 7.56
N PRO A 264 29.56 4.78 8.75
CA PRO A 264 29.00 3.46 9.12
C PRO A 264 27.46 3.47 9.21
N GLU A 265 26.87 4.55 9.75
CA GLU A 265 25.42 4.68 9.87
C GLU A 265 24.73 4.82 8.51
N PHE A 266 25.41 5.35 7.49
CA PHE A 266 24.87 5.36 6.13
C PHE A 266 24.79 3.94 5.56
N SER A 267 25.77 3.09 5.88
CA SER A 267 25.68 1.66 5.54
C SER A 267 24.51 0.97 6.24
N ALA A 268 24.26 1.30 7.51
CA ALA A 268 23.12 0.78 8.26
C ALA A 268 21.79 1.25 7.66
N LEU A 269 21.71 2.50 7.20
CA LEU A 269 20.54 3.04 6.50
C LEU A 269 20.25 2.25 5.21
N MET A 270 21.28 2.03 4.39
CA MET A 270 21.14 1.30 3.12
C MET A 270 20.72 -0.16 3.35
N LEU A 271 21.25 -0.81 4.39
CA LEU A 271 20.83 -2.16 4.80
C LEU A 271 19.39 -2.20 5.32
N ALA A 272 18.98 -1.21 6.11
CA ALA A 272 17.60 -1.12 6.62
C ALA A 272 16.58 -0.98 5.48
N GLY A 273 16.93 -0.34 4.37
CA GLY A 273 16.11 -0.30 3.16
C GLY A 273 15.89 -1.67 2.53
N GLN A 274 16.86 -2.59 2.64
CA GLN A 274 16.70 -3.97 2.14
C GLN A 274 15.66 -4.76 2.94
N ASP A 275 15.39 -4.41 4.20
CA ASP A 275 14.31 -5.02 4.98
C ASP A 275 12.94 -4.61 4.42
N TYR A 276 12.78 -3.34 3.99
CA TYR A 276 11.60 -2.91 3.24
C TYR A 276 11.46 -3.70 1.93
N ALA A 277 12.49 -3.79 1.12
CA ALA A 277 12.48 -4.45 -0.17
C ALA A 277 12.06 -5.93 -0.07
N LYS A 278 12.44 -6.61 1.01
CA LYS A 278 12.05 -8.01 1.29
C LYS A 278 10.60 -8.13 1.74
N GLN A 279 10.06 -7.13 2.44
CA GLN A 279 8.75 -7.22 3.08
C GLN A 279 7.63 -6.66 2.22
N ILE A 280 7.89 -5.71 1.32
CA ILE A 280 6.84 -5.00 0.59
C ILE A 280 5.92 -5.91 -0.23
N HIS A 281 6.49 -6.86 -0.98
CA HIS A 281 5.70 -7.78 -1.79
C HIS A 281 4.79 -8.68 -0.94
N PRO A 282 5.29 -9.47 0.03
CA PRO A 282 4.43 -10.31 0.86
C PRO A 282 3.43 -9.49 1.70
N THR A 283 3.78 -8.29 2.17
CA THR A 283 2.84 -7.42 2.87
C THR A 283 1.72 -6.94 1.95
N THR A 284 2.04 -6.65 0.68
CA THR A 284 1.02 -6.29 -0.33
C THR A 284 0.04 -7.44 -0.55
N LEU A 285 0.52 -8.67 -0.67
CA LEU A 285 -0.34 -9.84 -0.82
C LEU A 285 -1.27 -10.04 0.39
N ILE A 286 -0.77 -9.84 1.61
CA ILE A 286 -1.58 -9.91 2.84
C ILE A 286 -2.64 -8.79 2.83
N ALA A 287 -2.27 -7.58 2.47
CA ALA A 287 -3.19 -6.44 2.39
C ALA A 287 -4.29 -6.66 1.35
N LEU A 288 -3.94 -7.14 0.15
CA LEU A 288 -4.90 -7.48 -0.90
C LEU A 288 -5.87 -8.57 -0.45
N LYS A 289 -5.37 -9.62 0.20
CA LYS A 289 -6.21 -10.66 0.77
C LYS A 289 -7.18 -10.11 1.82
N HIS A 290 -6.71 -9.22 2.69
CA HIS A 290 -7.55 -8.57 3.70
C HIS A 290 -8.64 -7.71 3.07
N GLU A 291 -8.31 -6.89 2.07
CA GLU A 291 -9.28 -6.09 1.30
C GLU A 291 -10.32 -6.97 0.60
N SER A 292 -9.87 -8.06 -0.04
CA SER A 292 -10.75 -9.04 -0.68
C SER A 292 -11.73 -9.67 0.33
N GLN A 293 -11.26 -10.05 1.51
CA GLN A 293 -12.11 -10.59 2.56
C GLN A 293 -13.16 -9.60 3.06
N LEU A 294 -12.80 -8.31 3.17
CA LEU A 294 -13.73 -7.25 3.53
C LEU A 294 -14.84 -7.08 2.48
N ALA A 295 -14.54 -7.26 1.20
CA ALA A 295 -15.53 -7.17 0.13
C ALA A 295 -16.63 -8.24 0.25
N PHE A 296 -16.30 -9.44 0.76
CA PHE A 296 -17.31 -10.52 0.94
C PHE A 296 -18.44 -10.15 1.90
N VAL A 297 -18.21 -9.28 2.88
CA VAL A 297 -19.27 -8.82 3.80
C VAL A 297 -20.41 -8.15 3.05
N TRP A 298 -20.14 -7.56 1.87
CA TRP A 298 -21.14 -6.87 1.04
C TRP A 298 -22.08 -7.81 0.31
N PHE A 299 -21.74 -9.11 0.19
CA PHE A 299 -22.59 -10.07 -0.50
C PHE A 299 -23.77 -10.58 0.36
N LYS A 300 -23.73 -10.43 1.69
CA LYS A 300 -24.80 -10.91 2.59
C LYS A 300 -26.17 -10.31 2.26
N PRO A 301 -26.32 -8.97 2.10
CA PRO A 301 -27.61 -8.39 1.73
C PRO A 301 -28.12 -8.85 0.36
N VAL A 302 -27.21 -9.07 -0.60
CA VAL A 302 -27.56 -9.49 -1.96
C VAL A 302 -28.03 -10.94 -2.01
N LEU A 303 -27.49 -11.80 -1.17
CA LEU A 303 -28.00 -13.15 -0.96
C LEU A 303 -29.44 -13.12 -0.38
N ALA A 304 -29.68 -12.19 0.55
CA ALA A 304 -31.01 -12.05 1.18
C ALA A 304 -32.09 -11.53 0.22
N SER A 305 -31.71 -10.71 -0.79
CA SER A 305 -32.63 -10.24 -1.84
C SER A 305 -32.83 -11.25 -2.98
N HIS A 306 -32.16 -12.38 -2.95
CA HIS A 306 -32.14 -13.39 -4.02
C HIS A 306 -31.56 -12.89 -5.37
N ASP A 307 -30.88 -11.74 -5.39
CA ASP A 307 -30.21 -11.23 -6.57
C ASP A 307 -28.85 -11.94 -6.82
N LEU A 308 -28.40 -12.73 -5.86
CA LEU A 308 -27.23 -13.58 -5.91
C LEU A 308 -27.58 -14.94 -5.30
N SER A 309 -27.29 -16.03 -6.00
CA SER A 309 -27.50 -17.37 -5.48
C SER A 309 -26.33 -17.84 -4.61
N VAL A 310 -26.61 -18.75 -3.69
CA VAL A 310 -25.59 -19.42 -2.85
C VAL A 310 -24.54 -20.12 -3.73
N VAL A 311 -24.99 -20.77 -4.82
CA VAL A 311 -24.12 -21.46 -5.76
C VAL A 311 -23.12 -20.48 -6.40
N GLU A 312 -23.63 -19.37 -6.95
CA GLU A 312 -22.78 -18.36 -7.61
C GLU A 312 -21.74 -17.78 -6.65
N LEU A 313 -22.12 -17.52 -5.40
CA LEU A 313 -21.19 -16.98 -4.40
C LEU A 313 -20.14 -18.00 -3.99
N ASN A 314 -20.52 -19.26 -3.78
CA ASN A 314 -19.58 -20.32 -3.47
C ASN A 314 -18.59 -20.57 -4.62
N ASP A 315 -19.08 -20.63 -5.87
CA ASP A 315 -18.24 -20.78 -7.05
C ASP A 315 -17.26 -19.62 -7.23
N TYR A 316 -17.77 -18.40 -7.00
CA TYR A 316 -16.93 -17.21 -7.06
C TYR A 316 -15.83 -17.25 -6.00
N TYR A 317 -16.15 -17.63 -4.76
CA TYR A 317 -15.18 -17.75 -3.67
C TYR A 317 -14.08 -18.77 -4.01
N VAL A 318 -14.43 -19.93 -4.53
CA VAL A 318 -13.44 -20.96 -4.93
C VAL A 318 -12.48 -20.41 -5.97
N LYS A 319 -12.99 -19.80 -7.04
CA LYS A 319 -12.18 -19.20 -8.11
C LYS A 319 -11.29 -18.06 -7.59
N LYS A 320 -11.82 -17.21 -6.70
CA LYS A 320 -11.07 -16.13 -6.08
C LYS A 320 -9.93 -16.65 -5.21
N SER A 321 -10.19 -17.71 -4.43
CA SER A 321 -9.19 -18.37 -3.58
C SER A 321 -8.06 -19.03 -4.41
N GLU A 322 -8.40 -19.63 -5.55
CA GLU A 322 -7.40 -20.15 -6.50
C GLU A 322 -6.51 -19.04 -7.06
N LEU A 323 -7.12 -17.90 -7.41
CA LEU A 323 -6.39 -16.73 -7.90
C LEU A 323 -5.44 -16.17 -6.82
N GLU A 324 -5.91 -16.04 -5.58
CA GLU A 324 -5.08 -15.59 -4.46
C GLU A 324 -3.88 -16.55 -4.21
N ALA A 325 -4.10 -17.86 -4.35
CA ALA A 325 -3.02 -18.84 -4.24
C ALA A 325 -1.96 -18.69 -5.35
N LEU A 326 -2.39 -18.37 -6.58
CA LEU A 326 -1.47 -18.10 -7.69
C LEU A 326 -0.69 -16.81 -7.51
N TYR A 327 -1.29 -15.77 -6.92
CA TYR A 327 -0.58 -14.53 -6.60
C TYR A 327 0.58 -14.76 -5.61
N GLN A 328 0.44 -15.73 -4.70
CA GLN A 328 1.52 -16.10 -3.77
C GLN A 328 2.72 -16.74 -4.48
N VAL A 329 2.49 -17.40 -5.63
CA VAL A 329 3.54 -18.10 -6.38
C VAL A 329 4.18 -17.16 -7.42
N ASN A 330 3.38 -16.63 -8.32
CA ASN A 330 3.82 -15.69 -9.36
C ASN A 330 2.62 -14.92 -9.95
N PRO A 331 2.38 -13.68 -9.49
CA PRO A 331 1.28 -12.87 -9.98
C PRO A 331 1.41 -12.48 -11.45
N TYR A 332 2.61 -12.53 -12.01
CA TYR A 332 2.93 -12.08 -13.37
C TYR A 332 2.91 -13.21 -14.40
N ASP A 333 2.72 -14.46 -13.96
CA ASP A 333 2.63 -15.60 -14.86
C ASP A 333 1.44 -15.48 -15.81
N PRO A 334 1.61 -15.81 -17.12
CA PRO A 334 0.52 -15.78 -18.09
C PRO A 334 -0.72 -16.60 -17.68
N THR A 335 -0.53 -17.70 -16.92
CA THR A 335 -1.62 -18.52 -16.38
C THR A 335 -2.43 -17.74 -15.35
N THR A 336 -1.78 -17.06 -14.42
CA THR A 336 -2.41 -16.17 -13.43
C THR A 336 -3.21 -15.09 -14.15
N GLN A 337 -2.63 -14.43 -15.17
CA GLN A 337 -3.29 -13.40 -15.96
C GLN A 337 -4.49 -13.93 -16.77
N LYS A 338 -4.44 -15.20 -17.20
CA LYS A 338 -5.57 -15.86 -17.84
C LYS A 338 -6.68 -16.11 -16.85
N LEU A 339 -6.38 -16.64 -15.66
CA LEU A 339 -7.37 -16.93 -14.62
C LEU A 339 -8.10 -15.68 -14.14
N VAL A 340 -7.38 -14.56 -13.97
CA VAL A 340 -8.00 -13.24 -13.67
C VAL A 340 -9.06 -12.85 -14.71
N ARG A 341 -8.79 -13.09 -15.99
CA ARG A 341 -9.77 -12.82 -17.05
C ARG A 341 -10.94 -13.80 -17.05
N GLU A 342 -10.67 -15.07 -16.74
CA GLU A 342 -11.69 -16.11 -16.70
C GLU A 342 -12.60 -15.97 -15.48
N LEU A 343 -12.08 -15.48 -14.34
CA LEU A 343 -12.87 -15.20 -13.14
C LEU A 343 -14.11 -14.32 -13.45
N CYS A 344 -13.94 -13.32 -14.29
CA CYS A 344 -14.99 -12.36 -14.62
C CYS A 344 -15.88 -12.76 -15.82
N LYS A 345 -15.53 -13.81 -16.55
CA LYS A 345 -16.14 -14.11 -17.85
C LYS A 345 -17.64 -14.43 -17.75
N ASP A 346 -18.02 -15.21 -16.75
CA ASP A 346 -19.37 -15.72 -16.57
C ASP A 346 -20.10 -15.09 -15.36
N VAL A 347 -19.52 -14.02 -14.80
CA VAL A 347 -20.13 -13.29 -13.68
C VAL A 347 -21.18 -12.33 -14.21
N THR A 348 -22.44 -12.59 -13.88
CA THR A 348 -23.59 -11.77 -14.29
C THR A 348 -24.07 -10.82 -13.18
N ASN A 349 -23.85 -11.19 -11.93
CA ASN A 349 -24.21 -10.35 -10.79
C ASN A 349 -23.32 -9.10 -10.72
N THR A 350 -23.94 -7.94 -10.57
CA THR A 350 -23.23 -6.64 -10.63
C THR A 350 -22.17 -6.48 -9.52
N LEU A 351 -22.45 -6.95 -8.30
CA LEU A 351 -21.50 -6.84 -7.19
C LEU A 351 -20.32 -7.78 -7.35
N LEU A 352 -20.56 -9.04 -7.72
CA LEU A 352 -19.49 -9.98 -8.05
C LEU A 352 -18.65 -9.47 -9.21
N MET A 353 -19.28 -8.82 -10.22
CA MET A 353 -18.57 -8.21 -11.33
C MET A 353 -17.70 -7.03 -10.87
N MET A 354 -18.13 -6.23 -9.90
CA MET A 354 -17.33 -5.14 -9.34
C MET A 354 -16.13 -5.69 -8.60
N ASP A 355 -16.31 -6.68 -7.73
CA ASP A 355 -15.21 -7.31 -6.99
C ASP A 355 -14.23 -8.01 -7.94
N CYS A 356 -14.76 -8.73 -8.92
CA CYS A 356 -13.96 -9.36 -9.96
C CYS A 356 -13.08 -8.36 -10.73
N ARG A 357 -13.63 -7.19 -11.10
CA ARG A 357 -12.86 -6.12 -11.73
C ARG A 357 -11.78 -5.55 -10.83
N ASN A 358 -12.03 -5.49 -9.52
CA ASN A 358 -11.03 -5.08 -8.54
C ASN A 358 -9.84 -6.05 -8.55
N SER A 359 -10.06 -7.35 -8.72
CA SER A 359 -8.97 -8.33 -8.82
C SER A 359 -8.00 -8.06 -9.98
N ILE A 360 -8.47 -7.42 -11.06
CA ILE A 360 -7.60 -6.96 -12.15
C ILE A 360 -6.67 -5.83 -11.67
N TRP A 361 -7.16 -4.96 -10.77
CA TRP A 361 -6.36 -3.87 -10.20
C TRP A 361 -5.36 -4.37 -9.16
N GLU A 362 -5.64 -5.50 -8.50
CA GLU A 362 -4.77 -6.11 -7.49
C GLU A 362 -3.37 -6.39 -8.05
N VAL A 363 -3.29 -6.96 -9.26
CA VAL A 363 -2.01 -7.18 -9.95
C VAL A 363 -1.25 -5.87 -10.19
N GLY A 364 -1.96 -4.79 -10.53
CA GLY A 364 -1.35 -3.49 -10.74
C GLY A 364 -0.75 -2.87 -9.46
N TYR A 365 -1.31 -3.18 -8.29
CA TYR A 365 -0.71 -2.74 -7.02
C TYR A 365 0.56 -3.54 -6.68
N LEU A 366 0.54 -4.86 -6.90
CA LEU A 366 1.72 -5.71 -6.74
C LEU A 366 2.86 -5.22 -7.64
N GLU A 367 2.54 -5.00 -8.93
CA GLU A 367 3.51 -4.51 -9.90
C GLU A 367 4.11 -3.16 -9.52
N ARG A 368 3.28 -2.21 -9.09
CA ARG A 368 3.76 -0.90 -8.64
C ARG A 368 4.76 -1.03 -7.48
N ASN A 369 4.45 -1.89 -6.50
CA ASN A 369 5.31 -2.11 -5.36
C ASN A 369 6.59 -2.86 -5.74
N ASP A 370 6.54 -3.79 -6.69
CA ASP A 370 7.72 -4.47 -7.20
C ASP A 370 8.62 -3.53 -8.01
N ILE A 371 8.06 -2.61 -8.80
CA ILE A 371 8.82 -1.56 -9.46
C ILE A 371 9.50 -0.62 -8.45
N GLN A 372 8.81 -0.27 -7.37
CA GLN A 372 9.41 0.54 -6.29
C GLN A 372 10.54 -0.22 -5.59
N ARG A 373 10.38 -1.53 -5.38
CA ARG A 373 11.44 -2.41 -4.87
C ARG A 373 12.64 -2.42 -5.80
N ASP A 374 12.44 -2.52 -7.11
CA ASP A 374 13.50 -2.50 -8.10
C ASP A 374 14.26 -1.17 -8.10
N TYR A 375 13.54 -0.06 -7.97
CA TYR A 375 14.18 1.25 -7.85
C TYR A 375 15.06 1.31 -6.59
N HIS A 376 14.55 0.86 -5.45
CA HIS A 376 15.32 0.75 -4.22
C HIS A 376 16.57 -0.14 -4.40
N ASN A 377 16.40 -1.32 -5.00
CA ASN A 377 17.51 -2.24 -5.27
C ASN A 377 18.57 -1.60 -6.16
N MET A 378 18.20 -0.85 -7.19
CA MET A 378 19.15 -0.12 -8.04
C MET A 378 19.89 0.98 -7.27
N VAL A 379 19.22 1.72 -6.37
CA VAL A 379 19.89 2.70 -5.47
C VAL A 379 20.89 1.99 -4.55
N TYR A 380 20.49 0.85 -4.01
CA TYR A 380 21.39 0.05 -3.16
C TYR A 380 22.58 -0.52 -3.93
N LEU A 381 22.38 -1.03 -5.13
CA LEU A 381 23.46 -1.50 -6.02
C LEU A 381 24.43 -0.37 -6.40
N LYS A 382 23.91 0.81 -6.71
CA LYS A 382 24.72 2.02 -6.91
C LYS A 382 25.60 2.31 -5.69
N TYR A 383 24.99 2.31 -4.50
CA TYR A 383 25.75 2.49 -3.26
C TYR A 383 26.88 1.46 -3.13
N LEU A 384 26.61 0.16 -3.38
CA LEU A 384 27.61 -0.89 -3.29
C LEU A 384 28.76 -0.71 -4.33
N ILE A 385 28.40 -0.38 -5.58
CA ILE A 385 29.39 -0.13 -6.66
C ILE A 385 30.29 1.02 -6.26
N MET A 386 29.74 2.12 -5.78
CA MET A 386 30.51 3.29 -5.35
C MET A 386 31.36 2.98 -4.11
N LYS A 387 30.80 2.32 -3.10
CA LYS A 387 31.49 1.96 -1.86
C LYS A 387 32.67 1.02 -2.09
N HIS A 388 32.50 0.04 -2.97
CA HIS A 388 33.56 -0.94 -3.31
C HIS A 388 34.43 -0.48 -4.47
N GLN A 389 34.19 0.72 -5.02
CA GLN A 389 34.96 1.29 -6.13
C GLN A 389 35.04 0.33 -7.33
N VAL A 390 33.96 -0.37 -7.64
CA VAL A 390 33.88 -1.33 -8.74
C VAL A 390 34.18 -0.62 -10.05
N GLN A 391 35.13 -1.17 -10.85
CA GLN A 391 35.51 -0.57 -12.13
C GLN A 391 34.40 -0.82 -13.16
N ASP A 392 34.27 0.06 -14.16
CA ASP A 392 33.14 0.00 -15.14
C ASP A 392 33.09 -1.31 -15.91
N GLU A 393 34.25 -1.88 -16.23
CA GLU A 393 34.36 -3.19 -16.90
C GLU A 393 33.91 -4.35 -16.03
N ASP A 394 33.98 -4.22 -14.69
CA ASP A 394 33.60 -5.27 -13.73
C ASP A 394 32.15 -5.17 -13.28
N ILE A 395 31.46 -4.06 -13.54
CA ILE A 395 30.07 -3.86 -13.10
C ILE A 395 29.13 -4.96 -13.58
N PRO A 396 29.16 -5.45 -14.83
CA PRO A 396 28.29 -6.54 -15.27
C PRO A 396 28.44 -7.82 -14.44
N GLU A 397 29.67 -8.22 -14.13
CA GLU A 397 29.92 -9.41 -13.32
C GLU A 397 29.59 -9.17 -11.84
N PHE A 398 29.83 -7.95 -11.35
CA PHE A 398 29.40 -7.53 -10.02
C PHE A 398 27.88 -7.65 -9.86
N LEU A 399 27.07 -7.09 -10.80
CA LEU A 399 25.61 -7.21 -10.78
C LEU A 399 25.17 -8.67 -10.78
N LYS A 400 25.75 -9.50 -11.63
CA LYS A 400 25.46 -10.93 -11.66
C LYS A 400 25.76 -11.63 -10.32
N SER A 401 26.81 -11.22 -9.62
CA SER A 401 27.18 -11.76 -8.30
C SER A 401 26.18 -11.40 -7.19
N GLN A 402 25.35 -10.37 -7.39
CA GLN A 402 24.36 -9.93 -6.40
C GLN A 402 23.07 -10.77 -6.40
N GLY A 403 22.93 -11.74 -7.33
CA GLY A 403 21.78 -12.66 -7.38
C GLY A 403 20.45 -11.92 -7.49
N ASP A 404 19.46 -12.31 -6.67
CA ASP A 404 18.09 -11.79 -6.71
C ASP A 404 18.00 -10.27 -6.53
N LEU A 405 18.99 -9.65 -5.92
CA LEU A 405 19.05 -8.20 -5.75
C LEU A 405 19.14 -7.45 -7.08
N ALA A 406 19.74 -8.09 -8.10
CA ALA A 406 19.93 -7.52 -9.42
C ALA A 406 18.98 -8.14 -10.48
N ILE A 407 17.89 -8.75 -10.05
CA ILE A 407 16.87 -9.36 -10.92
C ILE A 407 15.54 -8.64 -10.73
N ASP A 408 14.94 -8.19 -11.85
CA ASP A 408 13.57 -7.67 -11.87
C ASP A 408 12.58 -8.82 -11.61
N PRO A 409 11.78 -8.75 -10.53
CA PRO A 409 10.83 -9.83 -10.19
C PRO A 409 9.68 -9.98 -11.19
N ILE A 410 9.39 -8.92 -11.97
CA ILE A 410 8.29 -8.93 -12.94
C ILE A 410 8.71 -9.67 -14.21
N SER A 411 9.86 -9.31 -14.76
CA SER A 411 10.37 -9.91 -15.99
C SER A 411 11.26 -11.13 -15.76
N GLN A 412 11.74 -11.36 -14.54
CA GLN A 412 12.74 -12.37 -14.18
C GLN A 412 14.06 -12.20 -14.95
N GLN A 413 14.34 -10.96 -15.38
CA GLN A 413 15.56 -10.63 -16.11
C GLN A 413 16.53 -9.83 -15.22
N PRO A 414 17.84 -10.01 -15.39
CA PRO A 414 18.83 -9.20 -14.67
C PRO A 414 18.77 -7.74 -15.09
N PHE A 415 19.13 -6.85 -14.18
CA PHE A 415 19.35 -5.44 -14.50
C PHE A 415 20.47 -5.29 -15.52
N VAL A 416 20.37 -4.29 -16.39
CA VAL A 416 21.29 -4.05 -17.48
C VAL A 416 22.21 -2.87 -17.15
N TRP A 417 23.50 -3.07 -17.33
CA TRP A 417 24.50 -2.01 -17.29
C TRP A 417 24.68 -1.36 -18.65
N ASN A 418 24.51 -0.05 -18.70
CA ASN A 418 24.83 0.78 -19.87
C ASN A 418 26.13 1.56 -19.62
N SER A 419 27.22 1.12 -20.20
CA SER A 419 28.54 1.73 -20.00
C SER A 419 28.68 3.15 -20.59
N LYS A 420 27.89 3.50 -21.63
CA LYS A 420 27.93 4.84 -22.22
C LYS A 420 27.27 5.88 -21.33
N GLU A 421 26.16 5.52 -20.73
CA GLU A 421 25.40 6.39 -19.81
C GLU A 421 25.78 6.18 -18.36
N ARG A 422 26.63 5.19 -18.09
CA ARG A 422 26.99 4.74 -16.73
C ARG A 422 25.77 4.53 -15.88
N SER A 423 24.82 3.75 -16.38
CA SER A 423 23.53 3.56 -15.72
C SER A 423 23.17 2.09 -15.57
N ILE A 424 22.46 1.78 -14.48
CA ILE A 424 21.75 0.52 -14.26
C ILE A 424 20.29 0.76 -14.62
N SER A 425 19.70 -0.14 -15.39
CA SER A 425 18.30 -0.05 -15.80
C SER A 425 17.62 -1.42 -15.82
N LEU A 426 16.30 -1.41 -15.84
CA LEU A 426 15.53 -2.62 -16.13
C LEU A 426 15.75 -3.05 -17.57
N SER A 427 15.86 -4.37 -17.81
CA SER A 427 15.96 -4.93 -19.15
C SER A 427 14.63 -4.82 -19.88
N GLY A 428 14.41 -3.70 -20.58
CA GLY A 428 13.34 -3.53 -21.57
C GLY A 428 11.98 -4.11 -21.18
N VAL A 429 11.53 -3.86 -19.94
CA VAL A 429 10.27 -4.39 -19.42
C VAL A 429 9.17 -4.02 -20.38
N GLN A 430 8.77 -5.00 -21.16
CA GLN A 430 7.64 -4.86 -22.04
C GLN A 430 6.39 -5.08 -21.19
N TYR A 431 5.85 -4.04 -20.59
CA TYR A 431 4.54 -4.03 -19.91
C TYR A 431 3.37 -4.44 -20.84
N LYS A 432 3.68 -5.15 -21.92
CA LYS A 432 2.71 -5.61 -22.94
C LYS A 432 1.66 -6.57 -22.36
N HIS A 433 1.99 -7.22 -21.25
CA HIS A 433 1.10 -8.21 -20.64
C HIS A 433 0.09 -7.60 -19.65
N LEU A 434 0.29 -6.35 -19.26
CA LEU A 434 -0.59 -5.68 -18.31
C LEU A 434 -1.92 -5.28 -18.95
N PRO A 435 -3.01 -5.21 -18.18
CA PRO A 435 -4.26 -4.62 -18.60
C PRO A 435 -4.06 -3.23 -19.21
N ALA A 436 -4.79 -2.92 -20.27
CA ALA A 436 -4.62 -1.67 -21.03
C ALA A 436 -4.76 -0.41 -20.15
N THR A 437 -5.58 -0.47 -19.11
CA THR A 437 -5.76 0.60 -18.11
C THR A 437 -4.50 0.84 -17.29
N ILE A 438 -3.88 -0.24 -16.80
CA ILE A 438 -2.63 -0.18 -16.02
C ILE A 438 -1.49 0.30 -16.91
N ARG A 439 -1.36 -0.26 -18.12
CA ARG A 439 -0.37 0.21 -19.12
C ARG A 439 -0.49 1.70 -19.39
N ARG A 440 -1.72 2.23 -19.50
CA ARG A 440 -1.97 3.65 -19.77
C ARG A 440 -1.58 4.52 -18.58
N THR A 441 -1.84 4.07 -17.36
CA THR A 441 -1.41 4.77 -16.14
C THR A 441 0.11 4.80 -16.06
N MET A 442 0.78 3.66 -16.29
CA MET A 442 2.24 3.56 -16.28
C MET A 442 2.90 4.30 -17.45
N GLN A 443 2.28 4.30 -18.64
CA GLN A 443 2.78 5.06 -19.81
C GLN A 443 2.67 6.57 -19.63
N ASN A 444 1.73 7.03 -18.80
CA ASN A 444 1.57 8.44 -18.48
C ASN A 444 2.49 8.87 -17.33
N ASP A 445 2.99 7.93 -16.55
CA ASP A 445 3.98 8.18 -15.50
C ASP A 445 5.37 8.17 -16.15
N ALA A 446 5.92 9.37 -16.39
CA ALA A 446 7.24 9.53 -17.00
C ALA A 446 8.35 8.82 -16.21
N HIS A 447 8.14 8.63 -14.89
CA HIS A 447 9.07 7.97 -13.98
C HIS A 447 9.19 6.46 -14.23
N LEU A 448 8.15 5.83 -14.77
CA LEU A 448 8.13 4.39 -15.04
C LEU A 448 8.58 4.02 -16.45
N LYS A 449 8.76 5.01 -17.35
CA LYS A 449 9.14 4.76 -18.77
C LYS A 449 10.58 4.28 -18.93
N THR A 450 11.47 4.75 -18.08
CA THR A 450 12.89 4.40 -18.09
C THR A 450 13.39 4.37 -16.66
N LEU A 451 13.10 3.29 -15.93
CA LEU A 451 13.67 3.11 -14.61
C LEU A 451 15.17 2.86 -14.78
N GLN A 452 15.95 3.90 -14.56
CA GLN A 452 17.40 3.82 -14.61
C GLN A 452 18.03 4.69 -13.51
N ILE A 453 19.17 4.26 -13.03
CA ILE A 453 19.98 4.99 -12.06
C ILE A 453 21.35 5.22 -12.66
N VAL A 454 21.79 6.48 -12.66
CA VAL A 454 23.10 6.89 -13.14
C VAL A 454 24.13 6.76 -12.02
N ILE A 455 25.28 6.15 -12.33
CA ILE A 455 26.43 6.08 -11.43
C ILE A 455 27.39 7.21 -11.81
N PRO A 456 27.73 8.11 -10.87
CA PRO A 456 28.60 9.24 -11.18
C PRO A 456 29.99 8.78 -11.63
N ASN A 457 30.65 9.57 -12.45
CA ASN A 457 32.06 9.40 -12.72
C ASN A 457 32.82 9.47 -11.39
N LYS A 458 33.96 8.75 -11.30
CA LYS A 458 34.76 8.64 -10.06
C LYS A 458 34.76 9.94 -9.25
N LEU A 459 34.43 9.81 -7.96
CA LEU A 459 34.55 10.89 -6.97
C LEU A 459 35.95 11.45 -6.91
#